data_64048d4bef2414bdf9830ec79e2d5c84
#
_entry.id   64048d4bef2414bdf9830ec79e2d5c84
#
_cell.length_a   1.000
_cell.length_b   1.000
_cell.length_c   1.000
_cell.angle_alpha   90.00
_cell.angle_beta   90.00
_cell.angle_gamma   90.00
#
_symmetry.space_group_name_H-M   'P 1'
#
loop_
_entity.id
_entity.type
_entity.pdbx_description
1 polymer ?
#
loop_
_entity_poly.entity_id
_entity_poly.type
_entity_poly.pdbx_seq_one_letter_code
_entity_poly.pdbx_strand_id
1 'polypeptide(L)'
;LGGLYLCFEGVEKLAHKWLHSAEEEAVHHAEEVAAVADETVDLAVFEADKIKGAIRTDFVLSAEIIVIALGTVADKPFATQVAVLTGIGMIMTVGVYGIVAGIVKMDDLGIYLLEKPGALARAIGKGLLLAAPKLMKALAVIGTAAMFLVGGGILVHGIPPVHHAIAQAAAASGMLGGVVSLGLNVLFGIASGALVLLGVRVIDKMRGKQS
;
A
#
# COMPACT_ATOMS: atom_id res chain seq x y z
N LEU A 1 -14.08 2.93 -11.06
CA LEU A 1 -13.35 4.12 -10.56
C LEU A 1 -12.35 3.76 -9.47
N GLY A 2 -12.71 2.94 -8.46
CA GLY A 2 -11.81 2.55 -7.37
C GLY A 2 -10.52 1.88 -7.84
N GLY A 3 -10.61 0.90 -8.74
CA GLY A 3 -9.44 0.23 -9.30
C GLY A 3 -8.48 1.18 -10.03
N LEU A 4 -8.99 2.19 -10.76
CA LEU A 4 -8.16 3.22 -11.39
C LEU A 4 -7.46 4.10 -10.35
N TYR A 5 -8.16 4.45 -9.27
CA TYR A 5 -7.57 5.22 -8.18
C TYR A 5 -6.43 4.47 -7.50
N LEU A 6 -6.62 3.18 -7.19
CA LEU A 6 -5.57 2.34 -6.60
C LEU A 6 -4.34 2.21 -7.52
N CYS A 7 -4.58 2.01 -8.82
CA CYS A 7 -3.49 1.93 -9.80
C CYS A 7 -2.75 3.28 -9.92
N PHE A 8 -3.47 4.40 -9.94
CA PHE A 8 -2.89 5.75 -9.95
C PHE A 8 -2.02 5.98 -8.73
N GLU A 9 -2.55 5.75 -7.53
CA GLU A 9 -1.82 5.95 -6.28
C GLU A 9 -0.61 5.02 -6.15
N GLY A 10 -0.75 3.76 -6.62
CA GLY A 10 0.39 2.84 -6.68
C GLY A 10 1.52 3.35 -7.59
N VAL A 11 1.18 3.90 -8.77
CA VAL A 11 2.17 4.50 -9.68
C VAL A 11 2.74 5.78 -9.11
N GLU A 12 1.95 6.61 -8.47
CA GLU A 12 2.41 7.83 -7.81
C GLU A 12 3.47 7.52 -6.74
N LYS A 13 3.21 6.51 -5.89
CA LYS A 13 4.20 6.02 -4.90
C LYS A 13 5.48 5.48 -5.55
N LEU A 14 5.36 4.73 -6.66
CA LEU A 14 6.52 4.26 -7.40
C LEU A 14 7.28 5.40 -8.07
N ALA A 15 6.57 6.33 -8.70
CA ALA A 15 7.16 7.46 -9.37
C ALA A 15 7.90 8.36 -8.38
N HIS A 16 7.30 8.63 -7.22
CA HIS A 16 7.95 9.41 -6.15
C HIS A 16 9.27 8.76 -5.71
N LYS A 17 9.25 7.43 -5.51
CA LYS A 17 10.43 6.67 -5.10
C LYS A 17 11.53 6.56 -6.18
N TRP A 18 11.16 6.60 -7.46
CA TRP A 18 12.10 6.37 -8.56
C TRP A 18 12.55 7.66 -9.26
N LEU A 19 11.74 8.74 -9.20
CA LEU A 19 12.09 10.03 -9.78
C LEU A 19 12.83 10.95 -8.80
N HIS A 20 12.66 10.74 -7.49
CA HIS A 20 13.43 11.47 -6.51
C HIS A 20 14.78 10.77 -6.29
N SER A 21 15.85 11.46 -6.58
CA SER A 21 17.20 10.97 -6.35
C SER A 21 17.45 10.80 -4.84
N ALA A 22 18.42 9.96 -4.46
CA ALA A 22 18.82 9.84 -3.06
C ALA A 22 19.24 11.18 -2.42
N GLU A 23 19.64 12.15 -3.24
CA GLU A 23 19.93 13.53 -2.82
C GLU A 23 18.67 14.32 -2.48
N GLU A 24 17.59 14.18 -3.25
CA GLU A 24 16.30 14.81 -2.97
C GLU A 24 15.61 14.18 -1.75
N GLU A 25 15.72 12.86 -1.58
CA GLU A 25 15.28 12.18 -0.34
C GLU A 25 16.06 12.68 0.88
N ALA A 26 17.37 12.93 0.75
CA ALA A 26 18.19 13.46 1.84
C ALA A 26 17.82 14.92 2.18
N VAL A 27 17.51 15.75 1.17
CA VAL A 27 17.04 17.13 1.35
C VAL A 27 15.66 17.13 2.02
N HIS A 28 14.72 16.30 1.55
CA HIS A 28 13.40 16.17 2.16
C HIS A 28 13.48 15.67 3.61
N HIS A 29 14.37 14.72 3.88
CA HIS A 29 14.60 14.26 5.24
C HIS A 29 15.25 15.32 6.12
N ALA A 30 16.17 16.12 5.56
CA ALA A 30 16.77 17.25 6.26
C ALA A 30 15.74 18.37 6.54
N GLU A 31 14.81 18.61 5.61
CA GLU A 31 13.69 19.56 5.80
C GLU A 31 12.71 19.04 6.86
N GLU A 32 12.40 17.75 6.87
CA GLU A 32 11.58 17.12 7.92
C GLU A 32 12.24 17.25 9.29
N VAL A 33 13.54 16.96 9.40
CA VAL A 33 14.31 17.11 10.64
C VAL A 33 14.39 18.57 11.07
N ALA A 34 14.56 19.50 10.12
CA ALA A 34 14.57 20.92 10.41
C ALA A 34 13.19 21.43 10.86
N ALA A 35 12.09 20.94 10.25
CA ALA A 35 10.73 21.27 10.67
C ALA A 35 10.41 20.75 12.07
N VAL A 36 10.95 19.58 12.44
CA VAL A 36 10.83 19.02 13.81
C VAL A 36 11.68 19.80 14.80
N ALA A 37 12.81 20.39 14.37
CA ALA A 37 13.69 21.19 15.21
C ALA A 37 13.24 22.66 15.34
N ASP A 38 12.34 23.13 14.48
CA ASP A 38 11.82 24.50 14.53
C ASP A 38 10.57 24.56 15.42
N GLU A 39 10.74 25.16 16.60
CA GLU A 39 9.65 25.35 17.58
C GLU A 39 8.48 26.21 17.05
N THR A 40 8.64 26.88 15.89
CA THR A 40 7.59 27.71 15.28
C THR A 40 6.70 26.93 14.33
N VAL A 41 7.09 25.72 13.90
CA VAL A 41 6.29 24.84 13.04
C VAL A 41 5.33 24.03 13.90
N ASP A 42 4.04 24.20 13.66
CA ASP A 42 3.01 23.34 14.27
C ASP A 42 3.10 21.94 13.66
N LEU A 43 3.85 21.06 14.33
CA LEU A 43 4.03 19.65 13.96
C LEU A 43 2.69 18.94 13.72
N ALA A 44 1.63 19.34 14.46
CA ALA A 44 0.30 18.76 14.28
C ALA A 44 -0.29 19.10 12.91
N VAL A 45 -0.04 20.30 12.39
CA VAL A 45 -0.48 20.71 11.04
C VAL A 45 0.32 19.98 9.97
N PHE A 46 1.64 19.87 10.14
CA PHE A 46 2.51 19.17 9.19
C PHE A 46 2.18 17.67 9.10
N GLU A 47 1.93 17.04 10.23
CA GLU A 47 1.52 15.63 10.27
C GLU A 47 0.09 15.40 9.79
N ALA A 48 -0.82 16.37 9.99
CA ALA A 48 -2.22 16.25 9.62
C ALA A 48 -2.42 15.96 8.12
N ASP A 49 -1.66 16.56 7.24
CA ASP A 49 -1.76 16.34 5.80
C ASP A 49 -1.26 14.94 5.39
N LYS A 50 -0.16 14.46 6.01
CA LYS A 50 0.33 13.09 5.83
C LYS A 50 -0.69 12.06 6.32
N ILE A 51 -1.25 12.27 7.50
CA ILE A 51 -2.28 11.42 8.10
C ILE A 51 -3.54 11.42 7.24
N LYS A 52 -3.97 12.56 6.73
CA LYS A 52 -5.14 12.69 5.85
C LYS A 52 -4.98 11.91 4.55
N GLY A 53 -3.80 11.93 3.94
CA GLY A 53 -3.46 11.11 2.78
C GLY A 53 -3.55 9.62 3.09
N ALA A 54 -2.94 9.18 4.21
CA ALA A 54 -2.98 7.79 4.65
C ALA A 54 -4.41 7.30 4.94
N ILE A 55 -5.22 8.11 5.63
CA ILE A 55 -6.65 7.81 5.90
C ILE A 55 -7.43 7.66 4.60
N ARG A 56 -7.21 8.54 3.63
CA ARG A 56 -7.90 8.47 2.33
C ARG A 56 -7.57 7.18 1.58
N THR A 57 -6.31 6.78 1.57
CA THR A 57 -5.85 5.53 0.95
C THR A 57 -6.45 4.32 1.65
N ASP A 58 -6.39 4.28 2.97
CA ASP A 58 -6.95 3.19 3.78
C ASP A 58 -8.47 3.07 3.58
N PHE A 59 -9.18 4.21 3.52
CA PHE A 59 -10.62 4.24 3.25
C PHE A 59 -10.96 3.62 1.88
N VAL A 60 -10.22 3.95 0.82
CA VAL A 60 -10.47 3.40 -0.52
C VAL A 60 -10.17 1.91 -0.57
N LEU A 61 -9.04 1.47 0.00
CA LEU A 61 -8.68 0.05 0.09
C LEU A 61 -9.71 -0.74 0.90
N SER A 62 -10.15 -0.20 2.03
CA SER A 62 -11.14 -0.84 2.89
C SER A 62 -12.51 -0.94 2.20
N ALA A 63 -12.95 0.14 1.55
CA ALA A 63 -14.21 0.14 0.79
C ALA A 63 -14.18 -0.92 -0.33
N GLU A 64 -13.05 -1.11 -0.99
CA GLU A 64 -12.89 -2.10 -2.04
C GLU A 64 -12.93 -3.54 -1.51
N ILE A 65 -12.25 -3.81 -0.40
CA ILE A 65 -12.33 -5.12 0.28
C ILE A 65 -13.79 -5.42 0.67
N ILE A 66 -14.52 -4.43 1.19
CA ILE A 66 -15.93 -4.57 1.53
C ILE A 66 -16.77 -4.90 0.29
N VAL A 67 -16.55 -4.22 -0.83
CA VAL A 67 -17.29 -4.46 -2.09
C VAL A 67 -17.02 -5.86 -2.63
N ILE A 68 -15.75 -6.30 -2.63
CA ILE A 68 -15.39 -7.66 -3.06
C ILE A 68 -16.02 -8.70 -2.12
N ALA A 69 -15.90 -8.51 -0.81
CA ALA A 69 -16.47 -9.41 0.18
C ALA A 69 -18.00 -9.49 0.07
N LEU A 70 -18.67 -8.35 -0.12
CA LEU A 70 -20.10 -8.29 -0.35
C LEU A 70 -20.49 -9.06 -1.63
N GLY A 71 -19.71 -8.93 -2.70
CA GLY A 71 -19.92 -9.66 -3.94
C GLY A 71 -19.91 -11.18 -3.76
N THR A 72 -19.09 -11.71 -2.83
CA THR A 72 -19.01 -13.16 -2.54
C THR A 72 -20.21 -13.69 -1.74
N VAL A 73 -20.95 -12.83 -1.07
CA VAL A 73 -22.10 -13.18 -0.23
C VAL A 73 -23.40 -12.49 -0.65
N ALA A 74 -23.44 -11.93 -1.87
CA ALA A 74 -24.57 -11.14 -2.36
C ALA A 74 -25.89 -11.96 -2.44
N ASP A 75 -25.79 -13.27 -2.63
CA ASP A 75 -26.90 -14.24 -2.68
C ASP A 75 -27.33 -14.73 -1.29
N LYS A 76 -26.66 -14.34 -0.21
CA LYS A 76 -26.95 -14.78 1.15
C LYS A 76 -27.93 -13.86 1.86
N PRO A 77 -28.66 -14.34 2.91
CA PRO A 77 -29.50 -13.49 3.73
C PRO A 77 -28.75 -12.27 4.29
N PHE A 78 -29.45 -11.16 4.44
CA PHE A 78 -28.88 -9.89 4.94
C PHE A 78 -28.08 -10.05 6.23
N ALA A 79 -28.59 -10.84 7.19
CA ALA A 79 -27.87 -11.10 8.44
C ALA A 79 -26.51 -11.77 8.21
N THR A 80 -26.40 -12.68 7.24
CA THR A 80 -25.14 -13.32 6.86
C THR A 80 -24.19 -12.32 6.21
N GLN A 81 -24.70 -11.46 5.32
CA GLN A 81 -23.87 -10.41 4.71
C GLN A 81 -23.27 -9.48 5.78
N VAL A 82 -24.08 -9.01 6.72
CA VAL A 82 -23.62 -8.17 7.83
C VAL A 82 -22.59 -8.89 8.70
N ALA A 83 -22.84 -10.14 9.06
CA ALA A 83 -21.92 -10.92 9.89
C ALA A 83 -20.55 -11.14 9.20
N VAL A 84 -20.56 -11.47 7.91
CA VAL A 84 -19.33 -11.68 7.12
C VAL A 84 -18.55 -10.38 6.98
N LEU A 85 -19.21 -9.27 6.61
CA LEU A 85 -18.55 -7.98 6.44
C LEU A 85 -17.97 -7.45 7.76
N THR A 86 -18.72 -7.59 8.87
CA THR A 86 -18.24 -7.21 10.19
C THR A 86 -17.05 -8.07 10.61
N GLY A 87 -17.12 -9.38 10.39
CA GLY A 87 -16.03 -10.32 10.70
C GLY A 87 -14.76 -9.99 9.90
N ILE A 88 -14.88 -9.76 8.60
CA ILE A 88 -13.75 -9.34 7.74
C ILE A 88 -13.18 -8.01 8.21
N GLY A 89 -14.02 -7.01 8.50
CA GLY A 89 -13.58 -5.71 8.99
C GLY A 89 -12.79 -5.83 10.29
N MET A 90 -13.28 -6.63 11.26
CA MET A 90 -12.56 -6.87 12.51
C MET A 90 -11.21 -7.57 12.30
N ILE A 91 -11.21 -8.65 11.49
CA ILE A 91 -9.98 -9.42 11.21
C ILE A 91 -8.94 -8.56 10.51
N MET A 92 -9.36 -7.76 9.52
CA MET A 92 -8.46 -6.86 8.81
C MET A 92 -7.92 -5.76 9.71
N THR A 93 -8.79 -5.13 10.52
CA THR A 93 -8.37 -4.09 11.45
C THR A 93 -7.36 -4.63 12.47
N VAL A 94 -7.71 -5.70 13.18
CA VAL A 94 -6.83 -6.29 14.21
C VAL A 94 -5.56 -6.86 13.57
N GLY A 95 -5.68 -7.53 12.42
CA GLY A 95 -4.56 -8.16 11.73
C GLY A 95 -3.55 -7.12 11.23
N VAL A 96 -3.99 -6.13 10.47
CA VAL A 96 -3.10 -5.12 9.88
C VAL A 96 -2.48 -4.24 10.97
N TYR A 97 -3.30 -3.66 11.86
CA TYR A 97 -2.77 -2.81 12.94
C TYR A 97 -1.94 -3.61 13.93
N GLY A 98 -2.32 -4.88 14.20
CA GLY A 98 -1.53 -5.78 15.05
C GLY A 98 -0.14 -6.06 14.49
N ILE A 99 -0.02 -6.32 13.19
CA ILE A 99 1.27 -6.53 12.53
C ILE A 99 2.12 -5.25 12.60
N VAL A 100 1.55 -4.10 12.25
CA VAL A 100 2.27 -2.83 12.29
C VAL A 100 2.71 -2.49 13.72
N ALA A 101 1.82 -2.61 14.70
CA ALA A 101 2.15 -2.40 16.11
C ALA A 101 3.25 -3.37 16.60
N GLY A 102 3.19 -4.63 16.16
CA GLY A 102 4.22 -5.63 16.45
C GLY A 102 5.59 -5.22 15.92
N ILE A 103 5.66 -4.73 14.68
CA ILE A 103 6.91 -4.26 14.07
C ILE A 103 7.48 -3.04 14.79
N VAL A 104 6.62 -2.06 15.13
CA VAL A 104 7.03 -0.88 15.90
C VAL A 104 7.55 -1.28 17.28
N LYS A 105 6.88 -2.22 17.95
CA LYS A 105 7.34 -2.75 19.25
C LYS A 105 8.62 -3.58 19.19
N MET A 106 8.99 -4.07 18.01
CA MET A 106 10.29 -4.78 17.85
C MET A 106 11.48 -3.86 18.09
N ASP A 107 11.40 -2.58 17.72
CA ASP A 107 12.46 -1.60 17.98
C ASP A 107 12.62 -1.35 19.48
N ASP A 108 11.51 -1.10 20.19
CA ASP A 108 11.51 -0.90 21.65
C ASP A 108 12.09 -2.13 22.36
N LEU A 109 11.64 -3.34 21.97
CA LEU A 109 12.13 -4.60 22.54
C LEU A 109 13.61 -4.83 22.22
N GLY A 110 14.03 -4.46 21.01
CA GLY A 110 15.43 -4.55 20.58
C GLY A 110 16.33 -3.69 21.46
N ILE A 111 15.97 -2.44 21.70
CA ILE A 111 16.70 -1.52 22.58
C ILE A 111 16.74 -2.08 24.01
N TYR A 112 15.61 -2.49 24.56
CA TYR A 112 15.53 -3.07 25.88
C TYR A 112 16.44 -4.30 26.06
N LEU A 113 16.50 -5.18 25.07
CA LEU A 113 17.36 -6.38 25.13
C LEU A 113 18.85 -6.05 25.02
N LEU A 114 19.22 -4.94 24.37
CA LEU A 114 20.61 -4.50 24.31
C LEU A 114 21.15 -4.04 25.67
N GLU A 115 20.28 -3.51 26.54
CA GLU A 115 20.63 -3.08 27.91
C GLU A 115 20.82 -4.25 28.87
N LYS A 116 20.37 -5.46 28.52
CA LYS A 116 20.46 -6.63 29.40
C LYS A 116 21.87 -7.21 29.43
N PRO A 117 22.37 -7.64 30.60
CA PRO A 117 23.69 -8.27 30.75
C PRO A 117 23.67 -9.73 30.27
N GLY A 118 23.65 -9.96 28.95
CA GLY A 118 23.66 -11.30 28.39
C GLY A 118 24.02 -11.30 26.91
N ALA A 119 24.94 -12.17 26.48
CA ALA A 119 25.33 -12.23 25.08
C ALA A 119 24.16 -12.62 24.17
N LEU A 120 23.32 -13.55 24.60
CA LEU A 120 22.14 -14.00 23.89
C LEU A 120 21.08 -12.87 23.77
N ALA A 121 20.78 -12.16 24.87
CA ALA A 121 19.84 -11.05 24.87
C ALA A 121 20.28 -9.95 23.90
N ARG A 122 21.57 -9.59 23.93
CA ARG A 122 22.15 -8.61 23.01
C ARG A 122 22.13 -9.06 21.55
N ALA A 123 22.37 -10.35 21.29
CA ALA A 123 22.29 -10.91 19.94
C ALA A 123 20.86 -10.82 19.38
N ILE A 124 19.86 -11.19 20.18
CA ILE A 124 18.45 -11.07 19.82
C ILE A 124 18.06 -9.60 19.62
N GLY A 125 18.44 -8.70 20.53
CA GLY A 125 18.19 -7.27 20.42
C GLY A 125 18.72 -6.66 19.13
N LYS A 126 19.99 -6.98 18.77
CA LYS A 126 20.54 -6.57 17.46
C LYS A 126 19.77 -7.15 16.27
N GLY A 127 19.36 -8.42 16.36
CA GLY A 127 18.55 -9.07 15.33
C GLY A 127 17.21 -8.35 15.11
N LEU A 128 16.51 -7.98 16.18
CA LEU A 128 15.23 -7.25 16.12
C LEU A 128 15.40 -5.87 15.49
N LEU A 129 16.41 -5.09 15.92
CA LEU A 129 16.69 -3.76 15.36
C LEU A 129 17.08 -3.80 13.87
N LEU A 130 17.72 -4.88 13.42
CA LEU A 130 18.04 -5.07 12.01
C LEU A 130 16.85 -5.58 11.19
N ALA A 131 15.93 -6.30 11.83
CA ALA A 131 14.75 -6.87 11.18
C ALA A 131 13.62 -5.85 11.00
N ALA A 132 13.37 -5.00 11.99
CA ALA A 132 12.24 -4.07 11.97
C ALA A 132 12.22 -3.15 10.72
N PRO A 133 13.30 -2.44 10.35
CA PRO A 133 13.28 -1.60 9.15
C PRO A 133 13.13 -2.42 7.85
N LYS A 134 13.64 -3.66 7.82
CA LYS A 134 13.47 -4.56 6.67
C LYS A 134 12.01 -5.01 6.54
N LEU A 135 11.37 -5.33 7.66
CA LEU A 135 9.95 -5.70 7.68
C LEU A 135 9.05 -4.52 7.27
N MET A 136 9.33 -3.31 7.77
CA MET A 136 8.61 -2.10 7.34
C MET A 136 8.76 -1.87 5.84
N LYS A 137 9.98 -2.00 5.30
CA LYS A 137 10.21 -1.88 3.86
C LYS A 137 9.51 -2.98 3.06
N ALA A 138 9.53 -4.22 3.53
CA ALA A 138 8.81 -5.33 2.91
C ALA A 138 7.31 -5.08 2.91
N LEU A 139 6.74 -4.61 4.03
CA LEU A 139 5.31 -4.28 4.14
C LEU A 139 4.91 -3.17 3.16
N ALA A 140 5.73 -2.13 3.01
CA ALA A 140 5.49 -1.06 2.05
C ALA A 140 5.51 -1.57 0.59
N VAL A 141 6.45 -2.47 0.25
CA VAL A 141 6.52 -3.09 -1.08
C VAL A 141 5.32 -4.00 -1.34
N ILE A 142 4.96 -4.84 -0.37
CA ILE A 142 3.81 -5.74 -0.45
C ILE A 142 2.51 -4.92 -0.60
N GLY A 143 2.36 -3.84 0.18
CA GLY A 143 1.20 -2.96 0.09
C GLY A 143 1.07 -2.31 -1.29
N THR A 144 2.17 -1.81 -1.85
CA THR A 144 2.15 -1.23 -3.21
C THR A 144 1.85 -2.29 -4.28
N ALA A 145 2.41 -3.50 -4.15
CA ALA A 145 2.08 -4.60 -5.06
C ALA A 145 0.61 -5.01 -4.97
N ALA A 146 0.04 -5.04 -3.75
CA ALA A 146 -1.36 -5.33 -3.53
C ALA A 146 -2.29 -4.29 -4.19
N MET A 147 -1.92 -2.99 -4.17
CA MET A 147 -2.68 -1.95 -4.87
C MET A 147 -2.80 -2.23 -6.38
N PHE A 148 -1.70 -2.65 -7.02
CA PHE A 148 -1.74 -3.01 -8.44
C PHE A 148 -2.47 -4.32 -8.70
N LEU A 149 -2.31 -5.30 -7.82
CA LEU A 149 -2.98 -6.58 -7.96
C LEU A 149 -4.50 -6.45 -7.86
N VAL A 150 -4.96 -5.72 -6.85
CA VAL A 150 -6.39 -5.49 -6.59
C VAL A 150 -6.96 -4.51 -7.62
N GLY A 151 -6.34 -3.34 -7.78
CA GLY A 151 -6.77 -2.32 -8.73
C GLY A 151 -6.75 -2.82 -10.18
N GLY A 152 -5.67 -3.50 -10.58
CA GLY A 152 -5.56 -4.13 -11.90
C GLY A 152 -6.58 -5.24 -12.11
N GLY A 153 -6.77 -6.10 -11.12
CA GLY A 153 -7.78 -7.17 -11.15
C GLY A 153 -9.19 -6.63 -11.39
N ILE A 154 -9.58 -5.56 -10.70
CA ILE A 154 -10.90 -4.92 -10.88
C ILE A 154 -11.05 -4.34 -12.28
N LEU A 155 -10.01 -3.66 -12.79
CA LEU A 155 -10.03 -3.11 -14.13
C LEU A 155 -10.15 -4.20 -15.19
N VAL A 156 -9.38 -5.28 -15.04
CA VAL A 156 -9.42 -6.44 -15.95
C VAL A 156 -10.80 -7.08 -15.97
N HIS A 157 -11.40 -7.31 -14.80
CA HIS A 157 -12.76 -7.87 -14.72
C HIS A 157 -13.83 -6.91 -15.28
N GLY A 158 -13.60 -5.60 -15.18
CA GLY A 158 -14.49 -4.57 -15.76
C GLY A 158 -14.39 -4.42 -17.27
N ILE A 159 -13.37 -5.04 -17.94
CA ILE A 159 -13.12 -4.93 -19.37
C ILE A 159 -13.08 -6.34 -20.00
N PRO A 160 -14.23 -6.87 -20.49
CA PRO A 160 -14.34 -8.25 -20.96
C PRO A 160 -13.26 -8.68 -21.97
N PRO A 161 -12.87 -7.87 -23.00
CA PRO A 161 -11.81 -8.27 -23.92
C PRO A 161 -10.45 -8.51 -23.24
N VAL A 162 -10.10 -7.68 -22.25
CA VAL A 162 -8.84 -7.82 -21.50
C VAL A 162 -8.89 -9.04 -20.61
N HIS A 163 -10.01 -9.26 -19.91
CA HIS A 163 -10.21 -10.45 -19.09
C HIS A 163 -10.05 -11.74 -19.91
N HIS A 164 -10.67 -11.81 -21.09
CA HIS A 164 -10.54 -12.98 -21.98
C HIS A 164 -9.10 -13.19 -22.46
N ALA A 165 -8.38 -12.13 -22.82
CA ALA A 165 -6.99 -12.24 -23.25
C ALA A 165 -6.08 -12.76 -22.13
N ILE A 166 -6.24 -12.26 -20.90
CA ILE A 166 -5.48 -12.72 -19.73
C ILE A 166 -5.84 -14.17 -19.38
N ALA A 167 -7.12 -14.54 -19.44
CA ALA A 167 -7.58 -15.89 -19.17
C ALA A 167 -6.98 -16.90 -20.19
N GLN A 168 -6.92 -16.54 -21.47
CA GLN A 168 -6.31 -17.37 -22.51
C GLN A 168 -4.80 -17.53 -22.27
N ALA A 169 -4.08 -16.43 -21.94
CA ALA A 169 -2.66 -16.48 -21.64
C ALA A 169 -2.37 -17.35 -20.40
N ALA A 170 -3.21 -17.24 -19.36
CA ALA A 170 -3.11 -18.08 -18.17
C ALA A 170 -3.36 -19.56 -18.50
N ALA A 171 -4.38 -19.87 -19.30
CA ALA A 171 -4.70 -21.24 -19.71
C ALA A 171 -3.56 -21.86 -20.55
N ALA A 172 -2.93 -21.09 -21.44
CA ALA A 172 -1.77 -21.52 -22.22
C ALA A 172 -0.53 -21.81 -21.36
N SER A 173 -0.45 -21.23 -20.18
CA SER A 173 0.70 -21.39 -19.27
C SER A 173 0.59 -22.60 -18.33
N GLY A 174 -0.45 -23.42 -18.44
CA GLY A 174 -0.63 -24.66 -17.67
C GLY A 174 -0.55 -24.43 -16.15
N MET A 175 0.37 -25.13 -15.49
CA MET A 175 0.54 -25.03 -14.03
C MET A 175 0.91 -23.63 -13.53
N LEU A 176 1.51 -22.78 -14.37
CA LEU A 176 1.89 -21.40 -14.03
C LEU A 176 0.78 -20.38 -14.33
N GLY A 177 -0.38 -20.83 -14.82
CA GLY A 177 -1.49 -19.96 -15.22
C GLY A 177 -1.93 -18.96 -14.15
N GLY A 178 -1.98 -19.38 -12.88
CA GLY A 178 -2.28 -18.48 -11.76
C GLY A 178 -1.26 -17.35 -11.61
N VAL A 179 0.03 -17.67 -11.68
CA VAL A 179 1.11 -16.68 -11.56
C VAL A 179 1.10 -15.73 -12.75
N VAL A 180 0.88 -16.25 -13.96
CA VAL A 180 0.77 -15.45 -15.17
C VAL A 180 -0.41 -14.48 -15.08
N SER A 181 -1.57 -14.95 -14.64
CA SER A 181 -2.75 -14.10 -14.44
C SER A 181 -2.48 -12.98 -13.43
N LEU A 182 -1.89 -13.31 -12.28
CA LEU A 182 -1.53 -12.31 -11.25
C LEU A 182 -0.54 -11.29 -11.82
N GLY A 183 0.51 -11.74 -12.53
CA GLY A 183 1.49 -10.86 -13.14
C GLY A 183 0.88 -9.92 -14.18
N LEU A 184 0.00 -10.44 -15.05
CA LEU A 184 -0.68 -9.64 -16.06
C LEU A 184 -1.66 -8.62 -15.44
N ASN A 185 -2.35 -8.98 -14.36
CA ASN A 185 -3.19 -8.03 -13.63
C ASN A 185 -2.36 -6.87 -13.04
N VAL A 186 -1.21 -7.16 -12.45
CA VAL A 186 -0.27 -6.15 -11.94
C VAL A 186 0.24 -5.25 -13.06
N LEU A 187 0.69 -5.84 -14.17
CA LEU A 187 1.18 -5.08 -15.34
C LEU A 187 0.09 -4.17 -15.93
N PHE A 188 -1.11 -4.68 -16.05
CA PHE A 188 -2.27 -3.90 -16.52
C PHE A 188 -2.60 -2.76 -15.54
N GLY A 189 -2.51 -3.03 -14.23
CA GLY A 189 -2.68 -2.03 -13.19
C GLY A 189 -1.64 -0.91 -13.28
N ILE A 190 -0.35 -1.26 -13.44
CA ILE A 190 0.73 -0.29 -13.62
C ILE A 190 0.51 0.55 -14.88
N ALA A 191 0.20 -0.08 -16.01
CA ALA A 191 -0.05 0.63 -17.27
C ALA A 191 -1.24 1.60 -17.15
N SER A 192 -2.35 1.15 -16.56
CA SER A 192 -3.54 1.98 -16.33
C SER A 192 -3.26 3.14 -15.38
N GLY A 193 -2.55 2.90 -14.30
CA GLY A 193 -2.15 3.93 -13.34
C GLY A 193 -1.22 4.97 -13.95
N ALA A 194 -0.24 4.52 -14.78
CA ALA A 194 0.67 5.40 -15.48
C ALA A 194 -0.07 6.31 -16.49
N LEU A 195 -1.04 5.77 -17.21
CA LEU A 195 -1.88 6.56 -18.13
C LEU A 195 -2.68 7.63 -17.38
N VAL A 196 -3.25 7.28 -16.24
CA VAL A 196 -4.00 8.24 -15.41
C VAL A 196 -3.05 9.33 -14.88
N LEU A 197 -1.87 8.96 -14.38
CA LEU A 197 -0.86 9.91 -13.88
C LEU A 197 -0.41 10.87 -14.97
N LEU A 198 -0.15 10.38 -16.18
CA LEU A 198 0.18 11.21 -17.33
C LEU A 198 -0.96 12.16 -17.68
N GLY A 199 -2.21 11.67 -17.68
CA GLY A 199 -3.39 12.49 -17.92
C GLY A 199 -3.54 13.62 -16.90
N VAL A 200 -3.37 13.33 -15.62
CA VAL A 200 -3.41 14.33 -14.55
C VAL A 200 -2.32 15.38 -14.73
N ARG A 201 -1.07 14.97 -14.97
CA ARG A 201 0.05 15.90 -15.21
C ARG A 201 -0.17 16.79 -16.43
N VAL A 202 -0.72 16.27 -17.51
CA VAL A 202 -1.04 17.07 -18.70
C VAL A 202 -2.12 18.10 -18.39
N ILE A 203 -3.17 17.72 -17.67
CA ILE A 203 -4.24 18.63 -17.26
C ILE A 203 -3.73 19.72 -16.34
N ASP A 204 -2.87 19.40 -15.37
CA ASP A 204 -2.29 20.37 -14.44
C ASP A 204 -1.37 21.35 -15.17
N LYS A 205 -0.57 20.86 -16.11
CA LYS A 205 0.27 21.72 -16.97
C LYS A 205 -0.59 22.66 -17.85
N MET A 206 -1.73 22.18 -18.36
CA MET A 206 -2.65 23.02 -19.16
C MET A 206 -3.38 24.05 -18.28
N ARG A 207 -3.60 23.75 -17.01
CA ARG A 207 -4.24 24.67 -16.05
C ARG A 207 -3.26 25.68 -15.42
N GLY A 208 -1.99 25.67 -15.80
CA GLY A 208 -0.98 26.60 -15.31
C GLY A 208 -0.58 26.38 -13.84
N LYS A 209 -0.93 25.25 -13.23
CA LYS A 209 -0.41 24.85 -11.94
C LYS A 209 0.94 24.17 -12.16
N GLN A 210 2.02 24.93 -11.90
CA GLN A 210 3.33 24.31 -11.69
C GLN A 210 3.29 23.61 -10.34
N SER A 211 3.43 22.29 -10.36
CA SER A 211 3.71 21.48 -9.17
C SER A 211 5.19 21.53 -8.88
#